data_12b99fa0bd77b1a94e5bbdb234258a73
#
_entry.id   12b99fa0bd77b1a94e5bbdb234258a73
#
_cell.length_a   1.000
_cell.length_b   1.000
_cell.length_c   1.000
_cell.angle_alpha   90.00
_cell.angle_beta   90.00
_cell.angle_gamma   90.00
#
_symmetry.space_group_name_H-M   'P 1'
#
loop_
_entity.id
_entity.type
_entity.pdbx_description
1 polymer ?
#
loop_
_entity_poly.entity_id
_entity_poly.type
_entity_poly.pdbx_seq_one_letter_code
_entity_poly.pdbx_strand_id
1 'polypeptide(L)'
;MSGLFLKGEKKVRAGVYRRHEQITRSSVVSAMNGVFCIPVHADFGPIGEVSKITSKTDLNALYMNSGTIDAAEKLFEAGANTVYVYRLGTGGKEGSLQLQTTTSTNAVTLKTKYPTALKFSVTVKQKLGDQNTKECSVYNGSILVEKVSFAAGSGVNEATNLVEAMKDSKYLSA
;
A
#
# COMPACT_ATOMS: atom_id res chain seq x y z
N MET A 1 -59.21 14.93 -4.60
CA MET A 1 -58.30 15.31 -5.72
C MET A 1 -57.02 15.89 -5.10
N SER A 2 -55.95 15.18 -5.17
CA SER A 2 -54.65 15.65 -4.74
C SER A 2 -54.03 16.47 -5.88
N GLY A 3 -54.08 17.78 -5.76
CA GLY A 3 -53.53 18.66 -6.77
C GLY A 3 -52.03 18.71 -6.67
N LEU A 4 -51.33 18.42 -7.77
CA LEU A 4 -49.88 18.60 -7.91
C LEU A 4 -49.55 20.09 -7.80
N PHE A 5 -48.65 20.45 -6.92
CA PHE A 5 -48.25 21.84 -6.72
C PHE A 5 -46.97 22.14 -7.50
N LEU A 6 -47.04 23.02 -8.49
CA LEU A 6 -45.88 23.42 -9.29
C LEU A 6 -45.17 24.62 -8.66
N LYS A 7 -43.85 24.70 -8.84
CA LYS A 7 -43.03 25.80 -8.30
C LYS A 7 -43.46 27.14 -8.96
N GLY A 8 -43.81 28.12 -8.12
CA GLY A 8 -44.27 29.43 -8.59
C GLY A 8 -45.80 29.53 -8.81
N GLU A 9 -46.55 28.46 -8.65
CA GLU A 9 -48.00 28.48 -8.76
C GLU A 9 -48.65 29.17 -7.56
N LYS A 10 -49.55 30.13 -7.82
CA LYS A 10 -50.30 30.87 -6.80
C LYS A 10 -51.63 30.15 -6.54
N LYS A 11 -51.83 29.65 -5.33
CA LYS A 11 -53.06 28.96 -4.94
C LYS A 11 -54.12 29.96 -4.48
N VAL A 12 -55.32 29.87 -5.02
CA VAL A 12 -56.43 30.79 -4.77
C VAL A 12 -57.32 30.31 -3.61
N ARG A 13 -57.23 29.04 -3.23
CA ARG A 13 -58.05 28.46 -2.16
C ARG A 13 -57.24 28.12 -0.93
N ALA A 14 -57.74 28.36 0.25
CA ALA A 14 -57.16 27.91 1.49
C ALA A 14 -57.15 26.38 1.55
N GLY A 15 -55.98 25.79 1.88
CA GLY A 15 -55.81 24.34 1.97
C GLY A 15 -54.38 23.97 2.37
N VAL A 16 -54.17 22.71 2.72
CA VAL A 16 -52.82 22.17 3.00
C VAL A 16 -52.25 21.63 1.70
N TYR A 17 -51.20 22.29 1.22
CA TYR A 17 -50.48 21.88 0.02
C TYR A 17 -49.16 21.26 0.41
N ARG A 18 -48.93 20.00 0.05
CA ARG A 18 -47.67 19.30 0.28
C ARG A 18 -46.91 19.22 -1.03
N ARG A 19 -45.64 19.59 -0.97
CA ARG A 19 -44.69 19.41 -2.05
C ARG A 19 -43.59 18.44 -1.58
N HIS A 20 -43.42 17.37 -2.31
CA HIS A 20 -42.27 16.51 -2.18
C HIS A 20 -41.27 16.92 -3.26
N GLU A 21 -40.21 17.58 -2.85
CA GLU A 21 -39.05 17.82 -3.73
C GLU A 21 -38.05 16.70 -3.46
N GLN A 22 -37.97 15.78 -4.40
CA GLN A 22 -36.92 14.79 -4.37
C GLN A 22 -35.61 15.53 -4.76
N ILE A 23 -34.83 15.93 -3.78
CA ILE A 23 -33.47 16.37 -4.03
C ILE A 23 -32.74 15.11 -4.43
N THR A 24 -32.77 14.78 -5.70
CA THR A 24 -31.78 13.89 -6.27
C THR A 24 -30.45 14.62 -6.03
N ARG A 25 -29.75 14.24 -4.98
CA ARG A 25 -28.32 14.46 -4.99
C ARG A 25 -27.86 13.74 -6.25
N SER A 26 -27.73 14.47 -7.36
CA SER A 26 -26.79 14.04 -8.33
C SER A 26 -25.53 13.86 -7.51
N SER A 27 -25.13 12.62 -7.31
CA SER A 27 -23.76 12.34 -7.06
C SER A 27 -23.07 12.84 -8.33
N VAL A 28 -22.84 14.15 -8.38
CA VAL A 28 -21.74 14.67 -9.13
C VAL A 28 -20.56 14.11 -8.35
N VAL A 29 -20.25 12.86 -8.64
CA VAL A 29 -18.90 12.44 -8.70
C VAL A 29 -18.40 13.19 -9.93
N SER A 30 -18.33 14.51 -9.79
CA SER A 30 -17.43 15.31 -10.54
C SER A 30 -16.13 14.60 -10.33
N ALA A 31 -15.63 13.97 -11.40
CA ALA A 31 -14.30 13.43 -11.37
C ALA A 31 -13.45 14.52 -10.74
N MET A 32 -13.14 14.36 -9.46
CA MET A 32 -12.21 15.24 -8.79
C MET A 32 -10.87 14.87 -9.43
N ASN A 33 -10.61 15.46 -10.60
CA ASN A 33 -9.28 15.47 -11.21
C ASN A 33 -8.35 16.26 -10.29
N GLY A 34 -8.44 15.97 -8.98
CA GLY A 34 -7.70 16.64 -7.95
C GLY A 34 -6.37 15.94 -7.71
N VAL A 35 -5.36 16.76 -7.67
CA VAL A 35 -4.07 16.37 -7.08
C VAL A 35 -4.16 16.71 -5.59
N PHE A 36 -4.00 15.73 -4.74
CA PHE A 36 -4.05 15.88 -3.29
C PHE A 36 -2.67 15.68 -2.70
N CYS A 37 -2.39 16.33 -1.59
CA CYS A 37 -1.22 16.07 -0.77
C CYS A 37 -1.67 15.77 0.65
N ILE A 38 -1.19 14.67 1.22
CA ILE A 38 -1.57 14.25 2.55
C ILE A 38 -0.37 13.75 3.35
N PRO A 39 -0.14 14.27 4.57
CA PRO A 39 0.80 13.67 5.49
C PRO A 39 0.17 12.43 6.13
N VAL A 40 0.95 11.36 6.25
CA VAL A 40 0.53 10.10 6.88
C VAL A 40 1.54 9.65 7.93
N HIS A 41 1.05 8.93 8.92
CA HIS A 41 1.89 8.21 9.87
C HIS A 41 1.82 6.72 9.52
N ALA A 42 2.84 6.20 8.86
CA ALA A 42 2.91 4.81 8.42
C ALA A 42 4.09 4.08 9.08
N ASP A 43 3.96 2.77 9.26
CA ASP A 43 5.01 1.94 9.87
C ASP A 43 6.08 1.51 8.87
N PHE A 44 5.84 1.70 7.58
CA PHE A 44 6.76 1.39 6.49
C PHE A 44 6.67 2.44 5.38
N GLY A 45 7.67 2.48 4.51
CA GLY A 45 7.75 3.39 3.36
C GLY A 45 8.75 4.53 3.54
N PRO A 46 8.99 5.32 2.49
CA PRO A 46 9.96 6.42 2.52
C PRO A 46 9.59 7.49 3.56
N ILE A 47 10.60 7.99 4.27
CA ILE A 47 10.46 9.05 5.28
C ILE A 47 11.12 10.31 4.74
N GLY A 48 10.46 11.47 4.94
CA GLY A 48 11.03 12.75 4.53
C GLY A 48 10.98 13.03 3.04
N GLU A 49 10.32 12.15 2.28
CA GLU A 49 10.15 12.28 0.84
C GLU A 49 8.67 12.30 0.47
N VAL A 50 8.37 13.01 -0.60
CA VAL A 50 7.02 13.05 -1.17
C VAL A 50 6.88 11.95 -2.19
N SER A 51 6.00 10.98 -1.93
CA SER A 51 5.70 9.89 -2.84
C SER A 51 4.48 10.22 -3.69
N LYS A 52 4.64 10.15 -5.02
CA LYS A 52 3.51 10.29 -5.94
C LYS A 52 2.83 8.93 -6.10
N ILE A 53 1.58 8.84 -5.70
CA ILE A 53 0.76 7.62 -5.76
C ILE A 53 -0.38 7.84 -6.73
N THR A 54 -0.64 6.85 -7.58
CA THR A 54 -1.68 6.90 -8.62
C THR A 54 -2.78 5.87 -8.42
N SER A 55 -2.59 4.94 -7.50
CA SER A 55 -3.59 3.93 -7.18
C SER A 55 -3.53 3.50 -5.71
N LYS A 56 -4.66 2.98 -5.22
CA LYS A 56 -4.73 2.36 -3.88
C LYS A 56 -3.77 1.16 -3.76
N THR A 57 -3.59 0.40 -4.84
CA THR A 57 -2.65 -0.73 -4.86
C THR A 57 -1.21 -0.28 -4.67
N ASP A 58 -0.79 0.81 -5.33
CA ASP A 58 0.56 1.37 -5.17
C ASP A 58 0.76 1.93 -3.77
N LEU A 59 -0.28 2.58 -3.20
CA LEU A 59 -0.25 3.06 -1.84
C LEU A 59 0.04 1.93 -0.85
N ASN A 60 -0.74 0.84 -0.95
CA ASN A 60 -0.59 -0.32 -0.08
C ASN A 60 0.73 -1.08 -0.31
N ALA A 61 1.22 -1.13 -1.55
CA ALA A 61 2.52 -1.72 -1.85
C ALA A 61 3.68 -0.93 -1.24
N LEU A 62 3.59 0.42 -1.21
CA LEU A 62 4.67 1.26 -0.70
C LEU A 62 4.63 1.41 0.83
N TYR A 63 3.44 1.50 1.44
CA TYR A 63 3.25 1.76 2.88
C TYR A 63 2.71 0.56 3.67
N MET A 64 2.49 -0.59 3.01
CA MET A 64 2.08 -1.87 3.62
C MET A 64 0.77 -1.81 4.40
N ASN A 65 -0.17 -0.97 4.00
CA ASN A 65 -1.46 -0.82 4.68
C ASN A 65 -1.31 -0.70 6.20
N SER A 66 -0.44 0.19 6.64
CA SER A 66 -0.10 0.37 8.04
C SER A 66 -0.28 1.82 8.49
N GLY A 67 -0.66 1.99 9.75
CA GLY A 67 -0.82 3.32 10.35
C GLY A 67 -2.06 4.06 9.84
N THR A 68 -1.91 5.35 9.50
CA THR A 68 -3.01 6.24 9.12
C THR A 68 -3.14 6.44 7.61
N ILE A 69 -2.76 5.45 6.81
CA ILE A 69 -2.89 5.54 5.34
C ILE A 69 -4.34 5.46 4.86
N ASP A 70 -5.28 5.03 5.70
CA ASP A 70 -6.71 4.97 5.38
C ASP A 70 -7.27 6.30 4.83
N ALA A 71 -6.75 7.42 5.32
CA ALA A 71 -7.16 8.74 4.83
C ALA A 71 -6.76 8.94 3.36
N ALA A 72 -5.57 8.48 2.96
CA ALA A 72 -5.13 8.50 1.57
C ALA A 72 -5.90 7.49 0.70
N GLU A 73 -6.26 6.32 1.25
CA GLU A 73 -7.14 5.36 0.57
C GLU A 73 -8.50 5.95 0.24
N LYS A 74 -9.11 6.66 1.20
CA LYS A 74 -10.41 7.32 0.99
C LYS A 74 -10.38 8.40 -0.08
N LEU A 75 -9.24 9.05 -0.30
CA LEU A 75 -9.09 9.98 -1.41
C LEU A 75 -9.20 9.27 -2.76
N PHE A 76 -8.60 8.08 -2.90
CA PHE A 76 -8.76 7.27 -4.12
C PHE A 76 -10.19 6.75 -4.27
N GLU A 77 -10.85 6.33 -3.20
CA GLU A 77 -12.26 5.93 -3.21
C GLU A 77 -13.18 7.09 -3.59
N ALA A 78 -12.81 8.32 -3.26
CA ALA A 78 -13.52 9.54 -3.66
C ALA A 78 -13.21 9.99 -5.10
N GLY A 79 -12.33 9.27 -5.83
CA GLY A 79 -12.03 9.53 -7.24
C GLY A 79 -10.78 10.39 -7.48
N ALA A 80 -9.88 10.49 -6.52
CA ALA A 80 -8.59 11.14 -6.73
C ALA A 80 -7.74 10.34 -7.75
N ASN A 81 -7.15 11.04 -8.72
CA ASN A 81 -6.27 10.41 -9.72
C ASN A 81 -4.80 10.37 -9.26
N THR A 82 -4.41 11.31 -8.42
CA THR A 82 -3.04 11.40 -7.91
C THR A 82 -3.06 11.91 -6.48
N VAL A 83 -2.38 11.21 -5.60
CA VAL A 83 -2.18 11.65 -4.22
C VAL A 83 -0.69 11.68 -3.93
N TYR A 84 -0.21 12.83 -3.49
CA TYR A 84 1.13 12.97 -2.95
C TYR A 84 1.10 12.66 -1.47
N VAL A 85 1.83 11.63 -1.07
CA VAL A 85 1.86 11.15 0.30
C VAL A 85 3.21 11.49 0.90
N TYR A 86 3.21 12.07 2.10
CA TYR A 86 4.41 12.38 2.87
C TYR A 86 4.36 11.65 4.20
N ARG A 87 5.28 10.70 4.41
CA ARG A 87 5.36 9.97 5.67
C ARG A 87 6.03 10.83 6.75
N LEU A 88 5.28 11.08 7.82
CA LEU A 88 5.79 11.73 9.01
C LEU A 88 6.56 10.72 9.86
N GLY A 89 7.72 11.12 10.37
CA GLY A 89 8.51 10.31 11.28
C GLY A 89 9.97 10.75 11.31
N THR A 90 10.61 10.50 12.43
CA THR A 90 12.05 10.76 12.65
C THR A 90 12.64 9.64 13.50
N GLY A 91 13.91 9.32 13.30
CA GLY A 91 14.68 8.47 14.21
C GLY A 91 14.39 6.97 14.15
N GLY A 92 13.65 6.49 13.15
CA GLY A 92 13.48 5.06 12.90
C GLY A 92 14.80 4.39 12.51
N LYS A 93 14.89 3.08 12.72
CA LYS A 93 16.02 2.25 12.28
C LYS A 93 15.57 1.21 11.28
N GLU A 94 16.44 0.92 10.33
CA GLU A 94 16.26 -0.22 9.43
C GLU A 94 16.46 -1.52 10.22
N GLY A 95 15.57 -2.48 9.97
CA GLY A 95 15.74 -3.84 10.46
C GLY A 95 16.87 -4.54 9.71
N SER A 96 17.61 -5.40 10.39
CA SER A 96 18.68 -6.19 9.80
C SER A 96 18.51 -7.66 10.18
N LEU A 97 18.66 -8.54 9.20
CA LEU A 97 18.61 -9.99 9.36
C LEU A 97 19.81 -10.62 8.68
N GLN A 98 20.55 -11.47 9.39
CA GLN A 98 21.64 -12.25 8.83
C GLN A 98 21.14 -13.65 8.45
N LEU A 99 21.27 -13.99 7.20
CA LEU A 99 21.11 -15.36 6.71
C LEU A 99 22.42 -16.11 6.89
N GLN A 100 22.35 -17.31 7.45
CA GLN A 100 23.50 -18.15 7.71
C GLN A 100 23.49 -19.37 6.78
N THR A 101 24.67 -19.88 6.49
CA THR A 101 24.87 -21.17 5.85
C THR A 101 24.52 -22.30 6.81
N THR A 102 24.46 -23.53 6.30
CA THR A 102 24.30 -24.75 7.12
C THR A 102 25.43 -24.94 8.14
N THR A 103 26.56 -24.31 7.95
CA THR A 103 27.73 -24.30 8.85
C THR A 103 27.74 -23.11 9.80
N SER A 104 26.61 -22.40 9.96
CA SER A 104 26.46 -21.24 10.84
C SER A 104 27.37 -20.06 10.50
N THR A 105 27.86 -19.98 9.27
CA THR A 105 28.62 -18.83 8.77
C THR A 105 27.66 -17.81 8.13
N ASN A 106 27.86 -16.53 8.43
CA ASN A 106 27.06 -15.46 7.84
C ASN A 106 27.27 -15.44 6.32
N ALA A 107 26.17 -15.56 5.58
CA ALA A 107 26.18 -15.58 4.11
C ALA A 107 25.73 -14.25 3.51
N VAL A 108 24.56 -13.77 3.91
CA VAL A 108 23.95 -12.55 3.38
C VAL A 108 23.30 -11.78 4.53
N THR A 109 23.46 -10.47 4.53
CA THR A 109 22.73 -9.58 5.45
C THR A 109 21.64 -8.86 4.69
N LEU A 110 20.38 -9.14 5.05
CA LEU A 110 19.23 -8.43 4.52
C LEU A 110 18.86 -7.28 5.44
N LYS A 111 18.49 -6.14 4.87
CA LYS A 111 18.01 -4.97 5.59
C LYS A 111 16.65 -4.56 5.08
N THR A 112 15.83 -3.94 5.92
CA THR A 112 14.60 -3.31 5.43
C THR A 112 14.93 -2.06 4.63
N LYS A 113 14.25 -1.82 3.51
CA LYS A 113 14.48 -0.64 2.66
C LYS A 113 14.21 0.68 3.37
N TYR A 114 13.33 0.64 4.35
CA TYR A 114 12.92 1.82 5.12
C TYR A 114 12.91 1.52 6.61
N PRO A 115 13.14 2.53 7.45
CA PRO A 115 12.97 2.40 8.89
C PRO A 115 11.56 1.94 9.24
N THR A 116 11.46 0.91 10.09
CA THR A 116 10.17 0.28 10.42
C THR A 116 10.18 -0.35 11.80
N ALA A 117 8.99 -0.39 12.42
CA ALA A 117 8.71 -1.20 13.60
C ALA A 117 8.14 -2.59 13.25
N LEU A 118 7.83 -2.84 11.96
CA LEU A 118 7.30 -4.11 11.49
C LEU A 118 8.36 -5.21 11.61
N LYS A 119 7.89 -6.40 11.98
CA LYS A 119 8.77 -7.56 12.17
C LYS A 119 8.75 -8.43 10.91
N PHE A 120 9.74 -8.25 10.08
CA PHE A 120 9.94 -9.10 8.92
C PHE A 120 10.65 -10.39 9.31
N SER A 121 10.21 -11.49 8.70
CA SER A 121 10.90 -12.77 8.71
C SER A 121 11.08 -13.28 7.29
N VAL A 122 12.16 -14.03 7.08
CA VAL A 122 12.53 -14.52 5.75
C VAL A 122 12.73 -16.03 5.82
N THR A 123 12.22 -16.72 4.81
CA THR A 123 12.42 -18.15 4.63
C THR A 123 12.93 -18.42 3.22
N VAL A 124 14.05 -19.12 3.13
CA VAL A 124 14.62 -19.58 1.86
C VAL A 124 14.37 -21.07 1.72
N LYS A 125 13.71 -21.47 0.65
CA LYS A 125 13.37 -22.88 0.36
C LYS A 125 13.60 -23.20 -1.10
N GLN A 126 13.80 -24.51 -1.38
CA GLN A 126 13.79 -25.01 -2.74
C GLN A 126 12.40 -24.82 -3.36
N LYS A 127 12.35 -24.35 -4.60
CA LYS A 127 11.08 -24.24 -5.32
C LYS A 127 10.51 -25.60 -5.61
N LEU A 128 9.22 -25.77 -5.35
CA LEU A 128 8.54 -27.03 -5.59
C LEU A 128 8.54 -27.36 -7.09
N GLY A 129 9.05 -28.52 -7.46
CA GLY A 129 9.11 -28.99 -8.83
C GLY A 129 10.30 -28.47 -9.65
N ASP A 130 11.16 -27.63 -9.08
CA ASP A 130 12.36 -27.10 -9.73
C ASP A 130 13.56 -27.09 -8.78
N GLN A 131 14.48 -28.01 -9.01
CA GLN A 131 15.69 -28.13 -8.19
C GLN A 131 16.74 -27.05 -8.48
N ASN A 132 16.62 -26.33 -9.59
CA ASN A 132 17.57 -25.29 -9.98
C ASN A 132 17.16 -23.90 -9.50
N THR A 133 16.00 -23.78 -8.85
CA THR A 133 15.47 -22.51 -8.37
C THR A 133 15.16 -22.58 -6.88
N LYS A 134 15.53 -21.56 -6.13
CA LYS A 134 15.13 -21.32 -4.75
C LYS A 134 14.18 -20.12 -4.67
N GLU A 135 13.36 -20.11 -3.64
CA GLU A 135 12.43 -19.03 -3.34
C GLU A 135 12.76 -18.43 -1.97
N CYS A 136 12.94 -17.13 -1.95
CA CYS A 136 13.03 -16.33 -0.75
C CYS A 136 11.64 -15.72 -0.48
N SER A 137 10.99 -16.17 0.58
CA SER A 137 9.68 -15.70 0.99
C SER A 137 9.84 -14.74 2.15
N VAL A 138 9.31 -13.52 1.99
CA VAL A 138 9.32 -12.45 2.99
C VAL A 138 7.96 -12.37 3.64
N TYR A 139 7.93 -12.39 4.96
CA TYR A 139 6.72 -12.32 5.76
C TYR A 139 6.74 -11.08 6.66
N ASN A 140 5.58 -10.49 6.86
CA ASN A 140 5.31 -9.55 7.94
C ASN A 140 4.42 -10.25 8.97
N GLY A 141 5.00 -10.64 10.10
CA GLY A 141 4.35 -11.56 11.02
C GLY A 141 4.06 -12.91 10.35
N SER A 142 2.78 -13.26 10.19
CA SER A 142 2.35 -14.51 9.53
C SER A 142 1.92 -14.30 8.07
N ILE A 143 1.93 -13.07 7.56
CA ILE A 143 1.44 -12.72 6.22
C ILE A 143 2.60 -12.72 5.25
N LEU A 144 2.50 -13.53 4.18
CA LEU A 144 3.43 -13.48 3.05
C LEU A 144 3.23 -12.16 2.30
N VAL A 145 4.27 -11.33 2.24
CA VAL A 145 4.22 -10.02 1.58
C VAL A 145 4.97 -10.00 0.25
N GLU A 146 6.00 -10.82 0.12
CA GLU A 146 6.78 -10.91 -1.11
C GLU A 146 7.41 -12.29 -1.26
N LYS A 147 7.58 -12.70 -2.52
CA LYS A 147 8.31 -13.91 -2.88
C LYS A 147 9.24 -13.61 -4.04
N VAL A 148 10.51 -13.86 -3.83
CA VAL A 148 11.57 -13.63 -4.81
C VAL A 148 12.20 -14.97 -5.17
N SER A 149 12.26 -15.29 -6.45
CA SER A 149 12.90 -16.53 -6.95
C SER A 149 14.31 -16.21 -7.45
N PHE A 150 15.24 -17.10 -7.18
CA PHE A 150 16.63 -16.97 -7.61
C PHE A 150 17.21 -18.34 -7.96
N ALA A 151 18.27 -18.35 -8.79
CA ALA A 151 18.91 -19.59 -9.18
C ALA A 151 19.59 -20.25 -7.99
N ALA A 152 19.33 -21.54 -7.79
CA ALA A 152 20.05 -22.35 -6.83
C ALA A 152 21.52 -22.42 -7.22
N GLY A 153 22.38 -22.52 -6.23
CA GLY A 153 23.83 -22.61 -6.42
C GLY A 153 24.49 -23.28 -5.22
N SER A 154 25.80 -23.21 -5.18
CA SER A 154 26.57 -23.66 -4.02
C SER A 154 27.42 -22.51 -3.47
N GLY A 155 27.42 -22.37 -2.14
CA GLY A 155 28.27 -21.40 -1.45
C GLY A 155 28.07 -19.96 -1.90
N VAL A 156 29.16 -19.30 -2.29
CA VAL A 156 29.18 -17.88 -2.68
C VAL A 156 28.27 -17.57 -3.86
N ASN A 157 28.14 -18.49 -4.84
CA ASN A 157 27.31 -18.28 -6.01
C ASN A 157 25.83 -18.18 -5.64
N GLU A 158 25.36 -18.99 -4.70
CA GLU A 158 23.97 -18.91 -4.23
C GLU A 158 23.69 -17.60 -3.50
N ALA A 159 24.63 -17.15 -2.66
CA ALA A 159 24.51 -15.87 -1.97
C ALA A 159 24.46 -14.70 -2.97
N THR A 160 25.31 -14.73 -4.00
CA THR A 160 25.32 -13.72 -5.06
C THR A 160 24.01 -13.70 -5.83
N ASN A 161 23.46 -14.87 -6.19
CA ASN A 161 22.19 -14.97 -6.89
C ASN A 161 21.03 -14.39 -6.04
N LEU A 162 21.03 -14.65 -4.73
CA LEU A 162 20.06 -14.07 -3.81
C LEU A 162 20.20 -12.55 -3.74
N VAL A 163 21.41 -12.03 -3.58
CA VAL A 163 21.67 -10.57 -3.53
C VAL A 163 21.20 -9.89 -4.81
N GLU A 164 21.45 -10.48 -5.96
CA GLU A 164 21.01 -9.95 -7.25
C GLU A 164 19.48 -9.93 -7.35
N ALA A 165 18.81 -11.02 -6.97
CA ALA A 165 17.37 -11.11 -6.98
C ALA A 165 16.70 -10.15 -5.97
N MET A 166 17.37 -9.85 -4.85
CA MET A 166 16.84 -8.92 -3.84
C MET A 166 16.94 -7.44 -4.25
N LYS A 167 17.65 -7.08 -5.32
CA LYS A 167 17.66 -5.70 -5.85
C LYS A 167 16.25 -5.24 -6.26
N ASP A 168 15.45 -6.15 -6.79
CA ASP A 168 14.08 -5.88 -7.23
C ASP A 168 13.04 -6.01 -6.10
N SER A 169 13.45 -6.45 -4.92
CA SER A 169 12.55 -6.55 -3.77
C SER A 169 11.97 -5.18 -3.38
N LYS A 170 10.71 -5.16 -2.99
CA LYS A 170 10.02 -3.95 -2.55
C LYS A 170 10.31 -3.58 -1.10
N TYR A 171 10.62 -4.58 -0.28
CA TYR A 171 10.67 -4.42 1.18
C TYR A 171 12.06 -4.56 1.76
N LEU A 172 12.92 -5.36 1.15
CA LEU A 172 14.25 -5.66 1.65
C LEU A 172 15.34 -5.28 0.63
N SER A 173 16.53 -5.06 1.12
CA SER A 173 17.78 -4.92 0.37
C SER A 173 18.81 -5.89 0.94
N ALA A 174 19.76 -6.34 0.13
CA ALA A 174 20.86 -7.21 0.53
C ALA A 174 22.21 -6.49 0.42
#